data_17b08a1a5712681083c8aec6fa9d5889
#
_entry.id   17b08a1a5712681083c8aec6fa9d5889
#
_cell.length_a   1.000
_cell.length_b   1.000
_cell.length_c   1.000
_cell.angle_alpha   90.00
_cell.angle_beta   90.00
_cell.angle_gamma   90.00
#
_symmetry.space_group_name_H-M   'P 1'
#
loop_
_entity.id
_entity.type
_entity.pdbx_description
1 polymer ?
#
loop_
_entity_poly.entity_id
_entity_poly.type
_entity_poly.pdbx_seq_one_letter_code
_entity_poly.pdbx_strand_id
1 'polypeptide(L)'
;MTPLPRDLEPAEAIRHTAQLRALVDRLRGTPLLAVDTESNSLYAYYEQVCLIQLSTREQDYIVDPLAIDDMSPLGELLADPATEIVFHAAEYDIISLKRDFGFRFSRVFDTMLAARICGWERVGLGSILEEQFGIQADKKYQRANWMTRPLPRDQLLYAQMDTHYLPALRDRLVVELTAKGRMDEAREIFSTLPDFPPAQYEFDPDGFWRINGVQKMRRSQVAVVRELYLLRDELARRRNVPPFKIFSDRALVELAQL
;
A
#
# COMPACT_ATOMS: atom_id res chain seq x y z
N MET A 1 -9.29 4.21 25.65
CA MET A 1 -9.25 3.79 24.23
C MET A 1 -10.57 4.25 23.62
N THR A 2 -10.55 5.30 22.85
CA THR A 2 -11.73 5.71 22.07
C THR A 2 -11.84 4.69 20.94
N PRO A 3 -12.94 3.93 20.82
CA PRO A 3 -13.10 2.97 19.73
C PRO A 3 -13.12 3.71 18.39
N LEU A 4 -12.77 2.98 17.30
CA LEU A 4 -13.03 3.43 15.92
C LEU A 4 -14.41 4.09 15.85
N PRO A 5 -14.62 5.18 15.09
CA PRO A 5 -15.91 5.85 15.00
C PRO A 5 -16.96 4.84 14.58
N ARG A 6 -17.86 4.48 15.51
CA ARG A 6 -18.96 3.54 15.22
C ARG A 6 -20.03 4.14 14.31
N ASP A 7 -19.94 5.44 14.13
CA ASP A 7 -20.92 6.26 13.39
C ASP A 7 -20.47 6.56 11.94
N LEU A 8 -19.34 5.96 11.48
CA LEU A 8 -18.93 6.09 10.08
C LEU A 8 -19.85 5.27 9.20
N GLU A 9 -20.45 5.92 8.19
CA GLU A 9 -21.24 5.23 7.17
C GLU A 9 -20.37 4.16 6.48
N PRO A 10 -20.87 2.93 6.33
CA PRO A 10 -20.10 1.88 5.66
C PRO A 10 -19.73 2.27 4.23
N ALA A 11 -18.50 2.01 3.84
CA ALA A 11 -18.03 2.20 2.47
C ALA A 11 -18.87 1.36 1.48
N GLU A 12 -19.16 1.93 0.30
CA GLU A 12 -19.81 1.20 -0.79
C GLU A 12 -18.87 0.11 -1.33
N ALA A 13 -19.30 -1.14 -1.32
CA ALA A 13 -18.51 -2.27 -1.81
C ALA A 13 -18.70 -2.49 -3.30
N ILE A 14 -17.60 -2.46 -4.07
CA ILE A 14 -17.54 -2.65 -5.52
C ILE A 14 -16.89 -4.01 -5.81
N ARG A 15 -17.64 -4.95 -6.36
CA ARG A 15 -17.23 -6.34 -6.57
C ARG A 15 -17.45 -6.85 -7.98
N HIS A 16 -17.95 -6.03 -8.90
CA HIS A 16 -18.22 -6.40 -10.27
C HIS A 16 -17.83 -5.28 -11.22
N THR A 17 -17.38 -5.63 -12.42
CA THR A 17 -16.97 -4.66 -13.45
C THR A 17 -18.06 -3.63 -13.76
N ALA A 18 -19.34 -4.02 -13.78
CA ALA A 18 -20.45 -3.09 -13.99
C ALA A 18 -20.59 -2.05 -12.87
N GLN A 19 -20.40 -2.46 -11.60
CA GLN A 19 -20.40 -1.53 -10.47
C GLN A 19 -19.20 -0.58 -10.54
N LEU A 20 -18.02 -1.10 -10.94
CA LEU A 20 -16.82 -0.28 -11.10
C LEU A 20 -17.02 0.79 -12.17
N ARG A 21 -17.58 0.44 -13.33
CA ARG A 21 -17.91 1.40 -14.39
C ARG A 21 -18.88 2.48 -13.91
N ALA A 22 -19.96 2.07 -13.24
CA ALA A 22 -20.92 3.01 -12.66
C ALA A 22 -20.29 3.92 -11.60
N LEU A 23 -19.38 3.40 -10.77
CA LEU A 23 -18.62 4.21 -9.82
C LEU A 23 -17.73 5.22 -10.55
N VAL A 24 -16.94 4.78 -11.53
CA VAL A 24 -16.05 5.67 -12.30
C VAL A 24 -16.83 6.77 -12.98
N ASP A 25 -18.01 6.46 -13.57
CA ASP A 25 -18.87 7.47 -14.19
C ASP A 25 -19.36 8.51 -13.18
N ARG A 26 -19.69 8.11 -11.93
CA ARG A 26 -20.05 9.03 -10.84
C ARG A 26 -18.87 9.90 -10.39
N LEU A 27 -17.65 9.35 -10.41
CA LEU A 27 -16.44 10.03 -9.96
C LEU A 27 -15.78 10.91 -11.03
N ARG A 28 -16.22 10.83 -12.29
CA ARG A 28 -15.73 11.70 -13.37
C ARG A 28 -15.93 13.17 -12.99
N GLY A 29 -14.83 13.94 -13.09
CA GLY A 29 -14.82 15.35 -12.71
C GLY A 29 -14.73 15.63 -11.21
N THR A 30 -14.58 14.59 -10.37
CA THR A 30 -14.23 14.77 -8.96
C THR A 30 -12.83 15.38 -8.87
N PRO A 31 -12.66 16.52 -8.18
CA PRO A 31 -11.36 17.21 -8.18
C PRO A 31 -10.29 16.50 -7.36
N LEU A 32 -10.69 15.59 -6.46
CA LEU A 32 -9.81 14.90 -5.52
C LEU A 32 -10.36 13.52 -5.19
N LEU A 33 -9.47 12.51 -5.19
CA LEU A 33 -9.76 11.14 -4.80
C LEU A 33 -8.62 10.61 -3.92
N ALA A 34 -8.91 10.26 -2.68
CA ALA A 34 -7.97 9.56 -1.81
C ALA A 34 -7.93 8.08 -2.17
N VAL A 35 -6.74 7.48 -2.16
CA VAL A 35 -6.50 6.09 -2.55
C VAL A 35 -5.54 5.43 -1.56
N ASP A 36 -5.78 4.17 -1.24
CA ASP A 36 -4.89 3.28 -0.49
C ASP A 36 -5.06 1.85 -0.98
N THR A 37 -4.11 0.97 -0.68
CA THR A 37 -4.18 -0.44 -1.10
C THR A 37 -3.78 -1.39 0.02
N GLU A 38 -4.38 -2.59 -0.01
CA GLU A 38 -3.96 -3.69 0.83
C GLU A 38 -3.52 -4.88 -0.02
N SER A 39 -2.42 -5.50 0.37
CA SER A 39 -1.80 -6.60 -0.36
C SER A 39 -1.69 -7.89 0.45
N ASN A 40 -1.30 -8.98 -0.22
CA ASN A 40 -1.04 -10.27 0.40
C ASN A 40 0.45 -10.56 0.60
N SER A 41 1.32 -9.56 0.63
CA SER A 41 2.79 -9.70 0.71
C SER A 41 3.29 -10.60 1.85
N LEU A 42 2.58 -10.67 2.97
CA LEU A 42 2.90 -11.54 4.10
C LEU A 42 2.36 -12.98 3.96
N TYR A 43 1.60 -13.27 2.90
CA TYR A 43 0.85 -14.52 2.76
C TYR A 43 1.13 -15.28 1.45
N ALA A 44 1.53 -14.60 0.39
CA ALA A 44 1.81 -15.20 -0.91
C ALA A 44 3.26 -14.94 -1.37
N TYR A 45 3.78 -15.84 -2.22
CA TYR A 45 5.05 -15.65 -2.90
C TYR A 45 4.93 -14.58 -3.98
N TYR A 46 3.85 -14.65 -4.77
CA TYR A 46 3.49 -13.61 -5.74
C TYR A 46 2.53 -12.65 -5.07
N GLU A 47 3.09 -11.53 -4.68
CA GLU A 47 2.32 -10.46 -4.08
C GLU A 47 1.35 -9.84 -5.10
N GLN A 48 0.14 -9.54 -4.63
CA GLN A 48 -0.86 -8.82 -5.42
C GLN A 48 -1.69 -7.88 -4.53
N VAL A 49 -2.25 -6.85 -5.15
CA VAL A 49 -3.24 -5.96 -4.52
C VAL A 49 -4.53 -6.75 -4.31
N CYS A 50 -4.99 -6.77 -3.06
CA CYS A 50 -6.19 -7.51 -2.65
C CYS A 50 -7.39 -6.62 -2.34
N LEU A 51 -7.16 -5.34 -2.09
CA LEU A 51 -8.20 -4.35 -1.83
C LEU A 51 -7.71 -2.97 -2.27
N ILE A 52 -8.61 -2.14 -2.78
CA ILE A 52 -8.35 -0.73 -3.08
C ILE A 52 -9.41 0.09 -2.36
N GLN A 53 -8.98 1.01 -1.52
CA GLN A 53 -9.81 1.97 -0.83
C GLN A 53 -9.84 3.28 -1.62
N LEU A 54 -11.03 3.85 -1.77
CA LEU A 54 -11.22 5.14 -2.41
C LEU A 54 -12.09 6.02 -1.51
N SER A 55 -11.72 7.29 -1.33
CA SER A 55 -12.56 8.24 -0.61
C SER A 55 -12.62 9.58 -1.35
N THR A 56 -13.82 10.08 -1.51
CA THR A 56 -14.08 11.48 -1.83
C THR A 56 -14.25 12.27 -0.53
N ARG A 57 -14.73 13.51 -0.60
CA ARG A 57 -15.10 14.28 0.60
C ARG A 57 -16.43 13.82 1.22
N GLU A 58 -17.26 13.12 0.41
CA GLU A 58 -18.63 12.77 0.75
C GLU A 58 -18.84 11.28 0.99
N GLN A 59 -18.05 10.43 0.31
CA GLN A 59 -18.32 9.01 0.25
C GLN A 59 -17.04 8.19 0.18
N ASP A 60 -17.05 7.02 0.86
CA ASP A 60 -16.00 6.03 0.83
C ASP A 60 -16.41 4.80 0.00
N TYR A 61 -15.44 4.19 -0.67
CA TYR A 61 -15.64 3.02 -1.51
C TYR A 61 -14.55 1.98 -1.25
N ILE A 62 -14.94 0.73 -1.29
CA ILE A 62 -14.02 -0.41 -1.22
C ILE A 62 -14.15 -1.22 -2.50
N VAL A 63 -13.12 -1.20 -3.31
CA VAL A 63 -13.04 -1.97 -4.55
C VAL A 63 -12.32 -3.28 -4.29
N ASP A 64 -12.94 -4.40 -4.67
CA ASP A 64 -12.39 -5.75 -4.54
C ASP A 64 -11.81 -6.22 -5.88
N PRO A 65 -10.51 -6.00 -6.14
CA PRO A 65 -9.91 -6.35 -7.43
C PRO A 65 -9.84 -7.87 -7.66
N LEU A 66 -9.96 -8.69 -6.59
CA LEU A 66 -9.98 -10.15 -6.72
C LEU A 66 -11.32 -10.68 -7.30
N ALA A 67 -12.36 -9.85 -7.29
CA ALA A 67 -13.70 -10.19 -7.80
C ALA A 67 -14.06 -9.47 -9.11
N ILE A 68 -13.18 -8.58 -9.61
CA ILE A 68 -13.43 -7.75 -10.80
C ILE A 68 -12.51 -8.19 -11.93
N ASP A 69 -13.08 -8.57 -13.07
CA ASP A 69 -12.31 -9.06 -14.21
C ASP A 69 -11.61 -7.93 -15.00
N ASP A 70 -12.17 -6.71 -15.00
CA ASP A 70 -11.64 -5.56 -15.75
C ASP A 70 -11.52 -4.34 -14.86
N MET A 71 -10.28 -4.02 -14.48
CA MET A 71 -9.92 -2.88 -13.64
C MET A 71 -9.60 -1.61 -14.45
N SER A 72 -9.61 -1.69 -15.79
CA SER A 72 -9.22 -0.56 -16.65
C SER A 72 -10.03 0.72 -16.42
N PRO A 73 -11.35 0.69 -16.10
CA PRO A 73 -12.10 1.92 -15.83
C PRO A 73 -11.51 2.73 -14.64
N LEU A 74 -11.05 2.05 -13.60
CA LEU A 74 -10.38 2.74 -12.49
C LEU A 74 -9.06 3.35 -12.93
N GLY A 75 -8.28 2.64 -13.77
CA GLY A 75 -7.04 3.16 -14.33
C GLY A 75 -7.22 4.43 -15.17
N GLU A 76 -8.33 4.55 -15.92
CA GLU A 76 -8.69 5.77 -16.65
C GLU A 76 -8.91 6.95 -15.69
N LEU A 77 -9.64 6.73 -14.58
CA LEU A 77 -9.91 7.76 -13.57
C LEU A 77 -8.62 8.21 -12.88
N LEU A 78 -7.75 7.28 -12.50
CA LEU A 78 -6.49 7.59 -11.82
C LEU A 78 -5.48 8.31 -12.73
N ALA A 79 -5.61 8.16 -14.05
CA ALA A 79 -4.80 8.84 -15.05
C ALA A 79 -5.37 10.20 -15.48
N ASP A 80 -6.57 10.57 -15.03
CA ASP A 80 -7.20 11.84 -15.41
C ASP A 80 -6.45 13.02 -14.73
N PRO A 81 -5.87 13.96 -15.50
CA PRO A 81 -5.19 15.13 -14.95
C PRO A 81 -6.13 16.10 -14.23
N ALA A 82 -7.46 16.00 -14.41
CA ALA A 82 -8.43 16.81 -13.68
C ALA A 82 -8.61 16.35 -12.23
N THR A 83 -8.31 15.08 -11.93
CA THR A 83 -8.44 14.49 -10.60
C THR A 83 -7.08 14.43 -9.88
N GLU A 84 -6.98 15.03 -8.70
CA GLU A 84 -5.81 14.89 -7.82
C GLU A 84 -5.94 13.62 -7.00
N ILE A 85 -5.00 12.69 -7.14
CA ILE A 85 -4.97 11.43 -6.39
C ILE A 85 -4.18 11.65 -5.11
N VAL A 86 -4.82 11.44 -3.96
CA VAL A 86 -4.23 11.65 -2.63
C VAL A 86 -3.89 10.32 -2.01
N PHE A 87 -2.62 10.14 -1.66
CA PHE A 87 -2.11 9.00 -0.93
C PHE A 87 -1.51 9.41 0.42
N HIS A 88 -1.22 8.40 1.23
CA HIS A 88 -0.33 8.53 2.38
C HIS A 88 0.84 7.55 2.23
N ALA A 89 2.06 8.05 1.94
CA ALA A 89 3.23 7.25 1.56
C ALA A 89 3.04 6.50 0.23
N ALA A 90 2.74 7.22 -0.82
CA ALA A 90 2.26 6.80 -2.15
C ALA A 90 3.10 5.75 -2.88
N GLU A 91 4.40 5.63 -2.57
CA GLU A 91 5.37 4.85 -3.35
C GLU A 91 4.93 3.40 -3.53
N TYR A 92 4.58 2.73 -2.43
CA TYR A 92 4.20 1.32 -2.46
C TYR A 92 2.90 1.08 -3.24
N ASP A 93 1.89 1.93 -3.05
CA ASP A 93 0.60 1.83 -3.74
C ASP A 93 0.75 2.04 -5.24
N ILE A 94 1.46 3.09 -5.65
CA ILE A 94 1.73 3.39 -7.07
C ILE A 94 2.46 2.22 -7.73
N ILE A 95 3.53 1.72 -7.12
CA ILE A 95 4.31 0.59 -7.64
C ILE A 95 3.46 -0.66 -7.78
N SER A 96 2.64 -0.97 -6.77
CA SER A 96 1.78 -2.16 -6.74
C SER A 96 0.63 -2.07 -7.76
N LEU A 97 -0.04 -0.92 -7.85
CA LEU A 97 -1.11 -0.67 -8.81
C LEU A 97 -0.60 -0.69 -10.26
N LYS A 98 0.61 -0.19 -10.50
CA LYS A 98 1.27 -0.31 -11.81
C LYS A 98 1.64 -1.75 -12.14
N ARG A 99 2.18 -2.51 -11.18
CA ARG A 99 2.55 -3.91 -11.37
C ARG A 99 1.35 -4.77 -11.75
N ASP A 100 0.24 -4.64 -10.99
CA ASP A 100 -0.88 -5.56 -11.10
C ASP A 100 -1.88 -5.17 -12.20
N PHE A 101 -2.04 -3.86 -12.46
CA PHE A 101 -3.09 -3.37 -13.36
C PHE A 101 -2.57 -2.46 -14.49
N GLY A 102 -1.27 -2.13 -14.51
CA GLY A 102 -0.71 -1.21 -15.50
C GLY A 102 -1.21 0.24 -15.37
N PHE A 103 -1.70 0.63 -14.20
CA PHE A 103 -2.27 1.96 -13.98
C PHE A 103 -1.24 3.06 -14.18
N ARG A 104 -1.74 4.24 -14.54
CA ARG A 104 -0.96 5.48 -14.66
C ARG A 104 -1.56 6.53 -13.74
N PHE A 105 -0.72 7.48 -13.33
CA PHE A 105 -1.11 8.59 -12.48
C PHE A 105 -0.67 9.90 -13.11
N SER A 106 -1.52 10.94 -13.09
CA SER A 106 -1.18 12.25 -13.64
C SER A 106 -0.88 13.27 -12.54
N ARG A 107 -1.70 13.34 -11.50
CA ARG A 107 -1.54 14.27 -10.40
C ARG A 107 -1.61 13.52 -9.08
N VAL A 108 -0.51 13.52 -8.35
CA VAL A 108 -0.41 12.86 -7.04
C VAL A 108 -0.13 13.88 -5.95
N PHE A 109 -0.77 13.73 -4.81
CA PHE A 109 -0.47 14.42 -3.56
C PHE A 109 -0.18 13.37 -2.49
N ASP A 110 0.99 13.44 -1.86
CA ASP A 110 1.36 12.53 -0.77
C ASP A 110 1.30 13.27 0.57
N THR A 111 0.37 12.86 1.43
CA THR A 111 0.16 13.50 2.73
C THR A 111 1.30 13.27 3.71
N MET A 112 2.03 12.13 3.62
CA MET A 112 3.20 11.89 4.46
C MET A 112 4.37 12.81 4.06
N LEU A 113 4.64 12.92 2.76
CA LEU A 113 5.69 13.82 2.25
C LEU A 113 5.34 15.28 2.55
N ALA A 114 4.08 15.68 2.35
CA ALA A 114 3.60 17.01 2.70
C ALA A 114 3.82 17.34 4.19
N ALA A 115 3.48 16.40 5.08
CA ALA A 115 3.68 16.55 6.53
C ALA A 115 5.18 16.70 6.87
N ARG A 116 6.06 15.91 6.23
CA ARG A 116 7.53 16.05 6.38
C ARG A 116 8.02 17.41 5.93
N ILE A 117 7.55 17.90 4.79
CA ILE A 117 7.90 19.24 4.27
C ILE A 117 7.41 20.33 5.23
N CYS A 118 6.25 20.15 5.85
CA CYS A 118 5.74 21.03 6.90
C CYS A 118 6.58 20.96 8.21
N GLY A 119 7.42 19.95 8.36
CA GLY A 119 8.28 19.77 9.54
C GLY A 119 7.57 19.02 10.69
N TRP A 120 6.55 18.22 10.40
CA TRP A 120 5.90 17.40 11.42
C TRP A 120 6.84 16.29 11.91
N GLU A 121 6.89 16.07 13.21
CA GLU A 121 7.76 15.03 13.81
C GLU A 121 7.22 13.61 13.62
N ARG A 122 5.89 13.47 13.67
CA ARG A 122 5.19 12.18 13.58
C ARG A 122 4.33 12.17 12.31
N VAL A 123 4.85 11.53 11.27
CA VAL A 123 4.25 11.57 9.93
C VAL A 123 3.53 10.28 9.52
N GLY A 124 3.51 9.26 10.35
CA GLY A 124 2.73 8.04 10.09
C GLY A 124 1.23 8.29 10.24
N LEU A 125 0.39 7.71 9.36
CA LEU A 125 -1.04 7.96 9.28
C LEU A 125 -1.73 7.85 10.65
N GLY A 126 -1.49 6.75 11.39
CA GLY A 126 -2.10 6.57 12.71
C GLY A 126 -1.76 7.67 13.71
N SER A 127 -0.52 8.20 13.68
CA SER A 127 -0.12 9.33 14.53
C SER A 127 -0.80 10.62 14.10
N ILE A 128 -0.90 10.86 12.80
CA ILE A 128 -1.58 12.03 12.24
C ILE A 128 -3.07 11.99 12.56
N LEU A 129 -3.72 10.82 12.42
CA LEU A 129 -5.14 10.67 12.76
C LEU A 129 -5.39 10.96 14.24
N GLU A 130 -4.52 10.50 15.13
CA GLU A 130 -4.60 10.78 16.56
C GLU A 130 -4.43 12.28 16.86
N GLU A 131 -3.39 12.91 16.32
CA GLU A 131 -3.06 14.32 16.62
C GLU A 131 -3.99 15.32 15.94
N GLN A 132 -4.40 15.06 14.70
CA GLN A 132 -5.16 16.02 13.91
C GLN A 132 -6.68 15.82 13.98
N PHE A 133 -7.14 14.60 14.26
CA PHE A 133 -8.55 14.23 14.23
C PHE A 133 -9.04 13.58 15.53
N GLY A 134 -8.14 13.28 16.49
CA GLY A 134 -8.50 12.61 17.75
C GLY A 134 -8.88 11.13 17.58
N ILE A 135 -8.49 10.51 16.45
CA ILE A 135 -8.84 9.14 16.09
C ILE A 135 -7.68 8.20 16.43
N GLN A 136 -7.95 7.19 17.25
CA GLN A 136 -6.96 6.14 17.51
C GLN A 136 -7.04 5.06 16.43
N ALA A 137 -5.99 4.96 15.60
CA ALA A 137 -5.85 3.91 14.61
C ALA A 137 -5.58 2.56 15.28
N ASP A 138 -6.37 1.54 14.96
CA ASP A 138 -6.12 0.16 15.40
C ASP A 138 -5.12 -0.50 14.44
N LYS A 139 -3.96 -0.90 14.97
CA LYS A 139 -2.91 -1.57 14.17
C LYS A 139 -3.17 -3.06 13.93
N LYS A 140 -4.26 -3.59 14.43
CA LYS A 140 -4.59 -5.02 14.41
C LYS A 140 -4.58 -5.62 13.01
N TYR A 141 -5.03 -4.86 12.01
CA TYR A 141 -5.21 -5.36 10.65
C TYR A 141 -4.05 -5.06 9.69
N GLN A 142 -3.02 -4.32 10.11
CA GLN A 142 -1.82 -4.06 9.28
C GLN A 142 -1.13 -5.33 8.75
N ARG A 143 -1.32 -6.47 9.42
CA ARG A 143 -0.77 -7.77 9.03
C ARG A 143 -1.84 -8.80 8.74
N ALA A 144 -3.05 -8.36 8.42
CA ALA A 144 -4.15 -9.27 8.12
C ALA A 144 -3.94 -9.97 6.76
N ASN A 145 -4.60 -11.11 6.59
CA ASN A 145 -4.65 -11.78 5.29
C ASN A 145 -5.78 -11.17 4.45
N TRP A 146 -5.42 -10.23 3.59
CA TRP A 146 -6.36 -9.52 2.74
C TRP A 146 -6.90 -10.34 1.56
N MET A 147 -6.41 -11.57 1.35
CA MET A 147 -6.99 -12.52 0.38
C MET A 147 -8.26 -13.21 0.89
N THR A 148 -8.49 -13.23 2.21
CA THR A 148 -9.64 -13.91 2.81
C THR A 148 -10.95 -13.29 2.35
N ARG A 149 -11.93 -14.12 1.96
CA ARG A 149 -13.28 -13.66 1.61
C ARG A 149 -14.32 -14.54 2.35
N PRO A 150 -15.42 -13.95 2.85
CA PRO A 150 -15.68 -12.50 2.95
C PRO A 150 -14.76 -11.83 3.97
N LEU A 151 -14.44 -10.54 3.75
CA LEU A 151 -13.72 -9.74 4.73
C LEU A 151 -14.63 -9.43 5.94
N PRO A 152 -14.14 -9.56 7.18
CA PRO A 152 -14.86 -9.14 8.37
C PRO A 152 -15.17 -7.63 8.36
N ARG A 153 -16.30 -7.23 8.95
CA ARG A 153 -16.71 -5.82 9.02
C ARG A 153 -15.64 -4.92 9.63
N ASP A 154 -15.01 -5.36 10.72
CA ASP A 154 -13.97 -4.56 11.39
C ASP A 154 -12.73 -4.36 10.51
N GLN A 155 -12.40 -5.35 9.66
CA GLN A 155 -11.31 -5.24 8.71
C GLN A 155 -11.64 -4.28 7.57
N LEU A 156 -12.89 -4.29 7.09
CA LEU A 156 -13.37 -3.31 6.11
C LEU A 156 -13.37 -1.88 6.68
N LEU A 157 -13.78 -1.73 7.94
CA LEU A 157 -13.75 -0.43 8.60
C LEU A 157 -12.31 0.09 8.78
N TYR A 158 -11.38 -0.81 9.14
CA TYR A 158 -9.95 -0.47 9.19
C TYR A 158 -9.47 0.09 7.84
N ALA A 159 -9.70 -0.65 6.76
CA ALA A 159 -9.32 -0.23 5.40
C ALA A 159 -9.98 1.11 4.99
N GLN A 160 -11.26 1.30 5.31
CA GLN A 160 -11.97 2.56 5.04
C GLN A 160 -11.30 3.76 5.74
N MET A 161 -10.80 3.56 6.96
CA MET A 161 -10.15 4.62 7.75
C MET A 161 -8.83 5.10 7.13
N ASP A 162 -8.14 4.27 6.36
CA ASP A 162 -6.86 4.63 5.75
C ASP A 162 -7.01 5.70 4.65
N THR A 163 -8.21 5.86 4.07
CA THR A 163 -8.51 6.91 3.07
C THR A 163 -9.49 7.98 3.54
N HIS A 164 -10.41 7.65 4.45
CA HIS A 164 -11.52 8.53 4.85
C HIS A 164 -11.07 9.96 5.23
N TYR A 165 -10.00 10.09 5.97
CA TYR A 165 -9.51 11.39 6.45
C TYR A 165 -8.51 12.08 5.52
N LEU A 166 -8.02 11.39 4.47
CA LEU A 166 -7.01 11.95 3.58
C LEU A 166 -7.45 13.22 2.85
N PRO A 167 -8.71 13.36 2.36
CA PRO A 167 -9.17 14.61 1.77
C PRO A 167 -9.06 15.80 2.72
N ALA A 168 -9.50 15.64 3.98
CA ALA A 168 -9.43 16.70 4.98
C ALA A 168 -7.97 16.98 5.42
N LEU A 169 -7.15 15.93 5.56
CA LEU A 169 -5.72 16.06 5.86
C LEU A 169 -4.97 16.79 4.76
N ARG A 170 -5.23 16.45 3.50
CA ARG A 170 -4.66 17.12 2.33
C ARG A 170 -4.95 18.62 2.36
N ASP A 171 -6.18 19.03 2.66
CA ASP A 171 -6.55 20.44 2.71
C ASP A 171 -5.80 21.21 3.81
N ARG A 172 -5.66 20.61 5.00
CA ARG A 172 -4.85 21.19 6.09
C ARG A 172 -3.40 21.37 5.68
N LEU A 173 -2.81 20.35 5.05
CA LEU A 173 -1.42 20.38 4.59
C LEU A 173 -1.21 21.42 3.49
N VAL A 174 -2.15 21.60 2.56
CA VAL A 174 -2.08 22.66 1.54
C VAL A 174 -2.08 24.05 2.18
N VAL A 175 -2.94 24.29 3.18
CA VAL A 175 -2.95 25.57 3.91
C VAL A 175 -1.60 25.80 4.60
N GLU A 176 -1.05 24.79 5.26
CA GLU A 176 0.23 24.91 5.99
C GLU A 176 1.43 25.07 5.04
N LEU A 177 1.51 24.29 3.96
CA LEU A 177 2.53 24.43 2.92
C LEU A 177 2.52 25.82 2.30
N THR A 178 1.32 26.36 2.03
CA THR A 178 1.13 27.70 1.48
C THR A 178 1.61 28.76 2.48
N ALA A 179 1.20 28.66 3.73
CA ALA A 179 1.60 29.60 4.78
C ALA A 179 3.13 29.61 5.03
N LYS A 180 3.79 28.46 4.85
CA LYS A 180 5.25 28.32 4.97
C LYS A 180 6.01 28.66 3.68
N GLY A 181 5.33 28.97 2.58
CA GLY A 181 5.94 29.24 1.28
C GLY A 181 6.65 28.01 0.65
N ARG A 182 6.23 26.79 1.02
CA ARG A 182 6.86 25.53 0.59
C ARG A 182 6.01 24.71 -0.41
N MET A 183 4.95 25.31 -0.96
CA MET A 183 4.06 24.62 -1.89
C MET A 183 4.76 24.22 -3.19
N ASP A 184 5.66 25.04 -3.71
CA ASP A 184 6.36 24.74 -4.96
C ASP A 184 7.37 23.60 -4.78
N GLU A 185 8.07 23.54 -3.65
CA GLU A 185 8.90 22.39 -3.26
C GLU A 185 8.06 21.09 -3.19
N ALA A 186 6.89 21.16 -2.56
CA ALA A 186 6.00 20.00 -2.47
C ALA A 186 5.52 19.55 -3.86
N ARG A 187 5.16 20.47 -4.75
CA ARG A 187 4.73 20.15 -6.12
C ARG A 187 5.85 19.50 -6.93
N GLU A 188 7.10 19.98 -6.79
CA GLU A 188 8.27 19.38 -7.45
C GLU A 188 8.43 17.91 -7.02
N ILE A 189 8.41 17.65 -5.71
CA ILE A 189 8.50 16.29 -5.16
C ILE A 189 7.33 15.43 -5.64
N PHE A 190 6.09 15.92 -5.57
CA PHE A 190 4.91 15.14 -5.99
C PHE A 190 4.91 14.83 -7.48
N SER A 191 5.48 15.69 -8.33
CA SER A 191 5.56 15.46 -9.76
C SER A 191 6.42 14.26 -10.15
N THR A 192 7.30 13.78 -9.26
CA THR A 192 8.14 12.60 -9.50
C THR A 192 7.46 11.28 -9.13
N LEU A 193 6.40 11.32 -8.30
CA LEU A 193 5.75 10.10 -7.82
C LEU A 193 5.10 9.26 -8.94
N PRO A 194 4.45 9.86 -9.96
CA PRO A 194 3.93 9.10 -11.09
C PRO A 194 5.00 8.32 -11.88
N ASP A 195 6.27 8.65 -11.76
CA ASP A 195 7.36 8.03 -12.53
C ASP A 195 7.95 6.78 -11.86
N PHE A 196 7.54 6.44 -10.63
CA PHE A 196 7.99 5.20 -10.00
C PHE A 196 7.74 4.00 -10.93
N PRO A 197 8.77 3.17 -11.18
CA PRO A 197 8.61 1.98 -12.02
C PRO A 197 7.75 0.94 -11.30
N PRO A 198 7.01 0.08 -12.04
CA PRO A 198 6.32 -1.03 -11.42
C PRO A 198 7.32 -1.98 -10.75
N ALA A 199 6.92 -2.60 -9.64
CA ALA A 199 7.74 -3.60 -8.98
C ALA A 199 8.00 -4.77 -9.93
N GLN A 200 9.27 -5.13 -10.11
CA GLN A 200 9.67 -6.36 -10.78
C GLN A 200 10.08 -7.36 -9.71
N TYR A 201 9.40 -8.51 -9.68
CA TYR A 201 9.84 -9.59 -8.82
C TYR A 201 10.87 -10.42 -9.57
N GLU A 202 12.14 -10.15 -9.32
CA GLU A 202 13.24 -11.01 -9.76
C GLU A 202 13.89 -11.66 -8.53
N PHE A 203 13.93 -12.98 -8.52
CA PHE A 203 14.67 -13.71 -7.51
C PHE A 203 16.17 -13.46 -7.71
N ASP A 204 16.82 -12.91 -6.69
CA ASP A 204 18.27 -12.71 -6.67
C ASP A 204 18.95 -13.97 -6.09
N PRO A 205 19.58 -14.84 -6.90
CA PRO A 205 20.25 -16.05 -6.43
C PRO A 205 21.45 -15.77 -5.51
N ASP A 206 21.97 -14.56 -5.53
CA ASP A 206 23.08 -14.13 -4.67
C ASP A 206 22.59 -13.35 -3.44
N GLY A 207 21.29 -13.19 -3.28
CA GLY A 207 20.66 -12.51 -2.14
C GLY A 207 20.98 -13.12 -0.77
N PHE A 208 21.44 -14.37 -0.71
CA PHE A 208 21.90 -15.02 0.52
C PHE A 208 23.06 -14.28 1.20
N TRP A 209 23.86 -13.49 0.47
CA TRP A 209 24.91 -12.66 1.04
C TRP A 209 24.40 -11.57 1.97
N ARG A 210 23.13 -11.16 1.83
CA ARG A 210 22.47 -10.15 2.71
C ARG A 210 22.00 -10.75 4.04
N ILE A 211 22.00 -12.08 4.17
CA ILE A 211 21.62 -12.74 5.43
C ILE A 211 22.69 -12.45 6.49
N ASN A 212 22.22 -11.98 7.65
CA ASN A 212 23.10 -11.62 8.74
C ASN A 212 23.96 -12.82 9.20
N GLY A 213 25.26 -12.60 9.29
CA GLY A 213 26.23 -13.60 9.74
C GLY A 213 26.89 -14.42 8.61
N VAL A 214 26.32 -14.49 7.42
CA VAL A 214 26.87 -15.28 6.29
C VAL A 214 28.27 -14.83 5.91
N GLN A 215 28.55 -13.53 5.88
CA GLN A 215 29.85 -12.97 5.51
C GLN A 215 31.00 -13.40 6.46
N LYS A 216 30.68 -13.89 7.66
CA LYS A 216 31.65 -14.34 8.67
C LYS A 216 31.82 -15.86 8.70
N MET A 217 31.09 -16.59 7.85
CA MET A 217 31.09 -18.06 7.79
C MET A 217 32.26 -18.60 6.96
N ARG A 218 32.61 -19.85 7.19
CA ARG A 218 33.60 -20.59 6.37
C ARG A 218 33.01 -20.82 4.98
N ARG A 219 33.86 -20.91 3.94
CA ARG A 219 33.42 -21.12 2.55
C ARG A 219 32.49 -22.33 2.38
N SER A 220 32.75 -23.44 3.08
CA SER A 220 31.89 -24.63 3.05
C SER A 220 30.49 -24.33 3.61
N GLN A 221 30.41 -23.59 4.70
CA GLN A 221 29.14 -23.20 5.31
C GLN A 221 28.36 -22.22 4.42
N VAL A 222 29.04 -21.26 3.80
CA VAL A 222 28.45 -20.33 2.83
C VAL A 222 27.83 -21.09 1.66
N ALA A 223 28.51 -22.13 1.16
CA ALA A 223 27.99 -23.02 0.08
C ALA A 223 26.68 -23.69 0.52
N VAL A 224 26.63 -24.19 1.76
CA VAL A 224 25.39 -24.80 2.30
C VAL A 224 24.27 -23.75 2.43
N VAL A 225 24.56 -22.54 2.94
CA VAL A 225 23.56 -21.45 3.02
C VAL A 225 22.99 -21.15 1.64
N ARG A 226 23.86 -21.06 0.61
CA ARG A 226 23.43 -20.78 -0.76
C ARG A 226 22.46 -21.85 -1.27
N GLU A 227 22.79 -23.12 -1.13
CA GLU A 227 21.90 -24.20 -1.59
C GLU A 227 20.56 -24.22 -0.81
N LEU A 228 20.59 -24.00 0.50
CA LEU A 228 19.38 -23.89 1.30
C LEU A 228 18.55 -22.66 0.93
N TYR A 229 19.19 -21.54 0.58
CA TYR A 229 18.52 -20.32 0.12
C TYR A 229 17.78 -20.54 -1.21
N LEU A 230 18.44 -21.21 -2.17
CA LEU A 230 17.83 -21.57 -3.45
C LEU A 230 16.67 -22.55 -3.27
N LEU A 231 16.85 -23.60 -2.46
CA LEU A 231 15.79 -24.54 -2.11
C LEU A 231 14.59 -23.86 -1.43
N ARG A 232 14.86 -22.92 -0.52
CA ARG A 232 13.82 -22.14 0.16
C ARG A 232 12.94 -21.38 -0.84
N ASP A 233 13.57 -20.72 -1.81
CA ASP A 233 12.85 -19.98 -2.85
C ASP A 233 12.00 -20.91 -3.72
N GLU A 234 12.57 -22.03 -4.17
CA GLU A 234 11.85 -23.02 -4.96
C GLU A 234 10.61 -23.57 -4.21
N LEU A 235 10.77 -23.92 -2.93
CA LEU A 235 9.66 -24.40 -2.10
C LEU A 235 8.61 -23.31 -1.84
N ALA A 236 9.06 -22.07 -1.61
CA ALA A 236 8.17 -20.92 -1.40
C ALA A 236 7.31 -20.67 -2.65
N ARG A 237 7.93 -20.65 -3.82
CA ARG A 237 7.26 -20.49 -5.11
C ARG A 237 6.26 -21.60 -5.40
N ARG A 238 6.64 -22.85 -5.20
CA ARG A 238 5.76 -24.02 -5.41
C ARG A 238 4.52 -23.98 -4.50
N ARG A 239 4.67 -23.48 -3.26
CA ARG A 239 3.58 -23.40 -2.27
C ARG A 239 2.83 -22.06 -2.30
N ASN A 240 3.28 -21.14 -3.14
CA ASN A 240 2.83 -19.75 -3.16
C ASN A 240 2.78 -19.14 -1.76
N VAL A 241 3.87 -19.25 -1.00
CA VAL A 241 4.02 -18.62 0.32
C VAL A 241 5.32 -17.83 0.39
N PRO A 242 5.42 -16.78 1.20
CA PRO A 242 6.68 -16.05 1.34
C PRO A 242 7.83 -16.94 1.81
N PRO A 243 9.09 -16.71 1.34
CA PRO A 243 10.24 -17.54 1.69
C PRO A 243 10.47 -17.71 3.20
N PHE A 244 10.19 -16.68 4.00
CA PHE A 244 10.35 -16.74 5.47
C PHE A 244 9.38 -17.72 6.15
N LYS A 245 8.28 -18.12 5.49
CA LYS A 245 7.35 -19.16 5.97
C LYS A 245 7.84 -20.58 5.70
N ILE A 246 8.83 -20.75 4.83
CA ILE A 246 9.50 -22.05 4.60
C ILE A 246 10.61 -22.21 5.65
N PHE A 247 11.61 -21.33 5.64
CA PHE A 247 12.70 -21.27 6.61
C PHE A 247 13.03 -19.81 6.91
N SER A 248 13.27 -19.48 8.17
CA SER A 248 13.80 -18.17 8.53
C SER A 248 15.28 -18.06 8.11
N ASP A 249 15.79 -16.84 7.93
CA ASP A 249 17.22 -16.61 7.67
C ASP A 249 18.09 -17.19 8.78
N ARG A 250 17.65 -17.11 10.01
CA ARG A 250 18.33 -17.72 11.17
C ARG A 250 18.45 -19.24 11.02
N ALA A 251 17.38 -19.92 10.59
CA ALA A 251 17.39 -21.36 10.39
C ALA A 251 18.38 -21.79 9.30
N LEU A 252 18.50 -21.01 8.21
CA LEU A 252 19.50 -21.29 7.15
C LEU A 252 20.93 -21.22 7.69
N VAL A 253 21.23 -20.22 8.52
CA VAL A 253 22.55 -20.04 9.13
C VAL A 253 22.85 -21.15 10.13
N GLU A 254 21.90 -21.51 11.00
CA GLU A 254 22.06 -22.58 11.99
C GLU A 254 22.28 -23.94 11.33
N LEU A 255 21.50 -24.29 10.31
CA LEU A 255 21.67 -25.55 9.56
C LEU A 255 23.02 -25.66 8.86
N ALA A 256 23.56 -24.55 8.37
CA ALA A 256 24.87 -24.55 7.70
C ALA A 256 26.06 -24.64 8.69
N GLN A 257 25.82 -24.55 9.98
CA GLN A 257 26.84 -24.68 11.05
C GLN A 257 26.95 -26.10 11.61
N LEU A 258 25.95 -26.95 11.33
CA LEU A 258 25.97 -28.36 11.70
C LEU A 258 27.02 -29.14 10.89
#